data_5f4c547eb150b91a82fc153c3e38ebb0
#
_entry.id   5f4c547eb150b91a82fc153c3e38ebb0
#
_cell.length_a   1.000
_cell.length_b   1.000
_cell.length_c   1.000
_cell.angle_alpha   90.00
_cell.angle_beta   90.00
_cell.angle_gamma   90.00
#
_symmetry.space_group_name_H-M   'P 1'
#
loop_
_entity.id
_entity.type
_entity.pdbx_description
1 polymer ?
#
loop_
_entity_poly.entity_id
_entity_poly.type
_entity_poly.pdbx_seq_one_letter_code
_entity_poly.pdbx_strand_id
1 'polypeptide(L)'
;MHRIVSPSGATISYDRSGRGPALVLVHGAFSDHHTNWEFVRPIFENQFTVYAIARRGRGETDATVAHSLKDEASDVAALIESIGERVFLLGHSYGAHAALAATAKIPHRVRKLVLYEPAWPTILSKRIAARMESLALAGDWESFAITFFHDGLFVPLKDLAELRASNLWAPIVADAPASFRDLRALARHDFRPEHFRGLTVPVMLQIGTESPRHLYATDALAAALPDAWIVSLPGQAHEGMTTAPQMYAESVSRFLLEDVALAA
;
A
#
# COMPACT_ATOMS: atom_id res chain seq x y z
N MET A 1 -20.46 0.77 3.94
CA MET A 1 -19.25 0.18 4.56
C MET A 1 -19.60 -1.18 5.13
N HIS A 2 -18.75 -2.18 4.94
CA HIS A 2 -18.90 -3.54 5.45
C HIS A 2 -17.90 -3.79 6.57
N ARG A 3 -18.11 -4.83 7.39
CA ARG A 3 -17.20 -5.16 8.50
C ARG A 3 -16.98 -6.67 8.60
N ILE A 4 -15.78 -7.05 9.03
CA ILE A 4 -15.40 -8.40 9.43
C ILE A 4 -14.68 -8.33 10.77
N VAL A 5 -14.58 -9.46 11.46
CA VAL A 5 -13.74 -9.61 12.66
C VAL A 5 -12.49 -10.39 12.25
N SER A 6 -11.31 -9.82 12.48
CA SER A 6 -10.06 -10.51 12.22
C SER A 6 -9.73 -11.53 13.32
N PRO A 7 -8.81 -12.47 13.06
CA PRO A 7 -8.36 -13.42 14.08
C PRO A 7 -7.76 -12.79 15.34
N SER A 8 -7.33 -11.52 15.26
CA SER A 8 -6.86 -10.75 16.42
C SER A 8 -7.99 -10.18 17.28
N GLY A 9 -9.26 -10.36 16.87
CA GLY A 9 -10.43 -9.76 17.50
C GLY A 9 -10.72 -8.31 17.06
N ALA A 10 -9.90 -7.73 16.19
CA ALA A 10 -10.15 -6.38 15.67
C ALA A 10 -11.29 -6.38 14.65
N THR A 11 -12.17 -5.40 14.73
CA THR A 11 -13.19 -5.12 13.71
C THR A 11 -12.53 -4.39 12.55
N ILE A 12 -12.60 -4.97 11.35
CA ILE A 12 -12.02 -4.40 10.14
C ILE A 12 -13.15 -3.95 9.22
N SER A 13 -13.15 -2.69 8.84
CA SER A 13 -14.08 -2.13 7.88
C SER A 13 -13.51 -2.11 6.46
N TYR A 14 -14.39 -2.19 5.47
CA TYR A 14 -14.03 -2.11 4.06
C TYR A 14 -15.20 -1.63 3.23
N ASP A 15 -14.89 -1.06 2.09
CA ASP A 15 -15.87 -0.77 1.05
C ASP A 15 -15.88 -1.85 -0.02
N ARG A 16 -17.05 -2.04 -0.62
CA ARG A 16 -17.25 -2.90 -1.76
C ARG A 16 -18.04 -2.19 -2.85
N SER A 17 -17.52 -2.25 -4.08
CA SER A 17 -18.18 -1.60 -5.25
C SER A 17 -17.74 -2.29 -6.55
N GLY A 18 -18.40 -1.91 -7.65
CA GLY A 18 -18.10 -2.49 -8.96
C GLY A 18 -18.62 -3.92 -9.15
N ARG A 19 -18.21 -4.55 -10.26
CA ARG A 19 -18.56 -5.94 -10.63
C ARG A 19 -17.45 -6.58 -11.46
N GLY A 20 -17.30 -7.90 -11.28
CA GLY A 20 -16.27 -8.71 -11.90
C GLY A 20 -15.50 -9.50 -10.85
N PRO A 21 -14.34 -10.08 -11.19
CA PRO A 21 -13.51 -10.79 -10.25
C PRO A 21 -13.07 -9.88 -9.09
N ALA A 22 -12.90 -10.47 -7.91
CA ALA A 22 -12.57 -9.72 -6.70
C ALA A 22 -11.16 -9.12 -6.77
N LEU A 23 -11.04 -7.80 -6.49
CA LEU A 23 -9.79 -7.06 -6.32
C LEU A 23 -9.76 -6.41 -4.94
N VAL A 24 -8.81 -6.82 -4.11
CA VAL A 24 -8.60 -6.22 -2.78
C VAL A 24 -7.51 -5.17 -2.87
N LEU A 25 -7.79 -3.97 -2.35
CA LEU A 25 -6.90 -2.80 -2.34
C LEU A 25 -6.43 -2.52 -0.91
N VAL A 26 -5.10 -2.46 -0.70
CA VAL A 26 -4.46 -2.20 0.60
C VAL A 26 -3.65 -0.90 0.51
N HIS A 27 -4.17 0.17 1.09
CA HIS A 27 -3.63 1.52 0.99
C HIS A 27 -2.30 1.73 1.75
N GLY A 28 -1.56 2.79 1.38
CA GLY A 28 -0.32 3.22 2.02
C GLY A 28 -0.51 3.98 3.33
N ALA A 29 0.56 4.59 3.82
CA ALA A 29 0.53 5.59 4.88
C ALA A 29 0.08 6.96 4.33
N PHE A 30 -0.31 7.88 5.20
CA PHE A 30 -0.85 9.21 4.88
C PHE A 30 -2.08 9.21 3.98
N SER A 31 -2.79 8.10 3.98
CA SER A 31 -4.00 7.89 3.20
C SER A 31 -4.89 6.83 3.86
N ASP A 32 -6.10 6.71 3.37
CA ASP A 32 -7.04 5.69 3.75
C ASP A 32 -7.60 4.93 2.53
N HIS A 33 -8.60 4.09 2.76
CA HIS A 33 -9.26 3.28 1.73
C HIS A 33 -10.09 4.09 0.72
N HIS A 34 -10.32 5.39 0.95
CA HIS A 34 -10.93 6.32 0.03
C HIS A 34 -9.86 7.13 -0.72
N THR A 35 -9.05 7.87 0.03
CA THR A 35 -8.12 8.87 -0.51
C THR A 35 -7.01 8.26 -1.34
N ASN A 36 -6.48 7.08 -0.95
CA ASN A 36 -5.42 6.40 -1.73
C ASN A 36 -5.90 5.96 -3.13
N TRP A 37 -7.18 5.66 -3.26
CA TRP A 37 -7.75 5.05 -4.45
C TRP A 37 -8.77 5.93 -5.16
N GLU A 38 -8.93 7.19 -4.74
CA GLU A 38 -9.97 8.12 -5.20
C GLU A 38 -10.08 8.16 -6.73
N PHE A 39 -8.95 8.28 -7.42
CA PHE A 39 -8.92 8.47 -8.87
C PHE A 39 -8.88 7.15 -9.66
N VAL A 40 -8.36 6.07 -9.11
CA VAL A 40 -8.25 4.77 -9.81
C VAL A 40 -9.40 3.82 -9.52
N ARG A 41 -10.03 3.94 -8.34
CA ARG A 41 -11.13 3.07 -7.94
C ARG A 41 -12.29 3.07 -8.95
N PRO A 42 -12.78 4.22 -9.45
CA PRO A 42 -13.83 4.25 -10.47
C PRO A 42 -13.44 3.54 -11.77
N ILE A 43 -12.13 3.53 -12.11
CA ILE A 43 -11.63 2.83 -13.30
C ILE A 43 -11.65 1.31 -13.07
N PHE A 44 -11.16 0.85 -11.89
CA PHE A 44 -11.19 -0.56 -11.54
C PHE A 44 -12.59 -1.14 -11.41
N GLU A 45 -13.56 -0.36 -10.90
CA GLU A 45 -14.96 -0.77 -10.73
C GLU A 45 -15.65 -1.19 -12.04
N ASN A 46 -15.13 -0.76 -13.20
CA ASN A 46 -15.62 -1.18 -14.51
C ASN A 46 -15.28 -2.65 -14.83
N GLN A 47 -14.27 -3.23 -14.18
CA GLN A 47 -13.73 -4.55 -14.51
C GLN A 47 -13.66 -5.50 -13.31
N PHE A 48 -13.72 -4.98 -12.08
CA PHE A 48 -13.53 -5.72 -10.84
C PHE A 48 -14.65 -5.42 -9.83
N THR A 49 -14.91 -6.38 -8.96
CA THR A 49 -15.53 -6.10 -7.67
C THR A 49 -14.41 -5.66 -6.73
N VAL A 50 -14.35 -4.37 -6.44
CA VAL A 50 -13.30 -3.75 -5.63
C VAL A 50 -13.64 -3.86 -4.16
N TYR A 51 -12.71 -4.31 -3.35
CA TYR A 51 -12.74 -4.35 -1.88
C TYR A 51 -11.62 -3.46 -1.35
N ALA A 52 -11.94 -2.24 -0.94
CA ALA A 52 -10.97 -1.31 -0.37
C ALA A 52 -10.97 -1.44 1.16
N ILE A 53 -9.91 -2.05 1.72
CA ILE A 53 -9.78 -2.26 3.17
C ILE A 53 -9.36 -0.96 3.86
N ALA A 54 -10.07 -0.57 4.91
CA ALA A 54 -9.61 0.45 5.84
C ALA A 54 -8.64 -0.22 6.84
N ARG A 55 -7.34 0.09 6.74
CA ARG A 55 -6.35 -0.45 7.67
C ARG A 55 -6.56 0.10 9.08
N ARG A 56 -5.93 -0.49 10.07
CA ARG A 56 -6.10 -0.13 11.50
C ARG A 56 -6.00 1.37 11.76
N GLY A 57 -7.00 1.90 12.47
CA GLY A 57 -7.12 3.33 12.78
C GLY A 57 -7.60 4.22 11.64
N ARG A 58 -8.14 3.63 10.56
CA ARG A 58 -8.81 4.33 9.44
C ARG A 58 -10.23 3.81 9.25
N GLY A 59 -11.07 4.66 8.68
CA GLY A 59 -12.50 4.36 8.54
C GLY A 59 -13.12 3.97 9.88
N GLU A 60 -13.83 2.84 9.91
CA GLU A 60 -14.43 2.28 11.12
C GLU A 60 -13.63 1.06 11.65
N THR A 61 -12.37 0.92 11.23
CA THR A 61 -11.49 -0.14 11.72
C THR A 61 -10.87 0.26 13.05
N ASP A 62 -10.89 -0.68 13.99
CA ASP A 62 -10.36 -0.47 15.33
C ASP A 62 -8.92 0.01 15.32
N ALA A 63 -8.65 1.08 16.07
CA ALA A 63 -7.30 1.54 16.39
C ALA A 63 -6.79 0.75 17.59
N THR A 64 -6.34 -0.47 17.39
CA THR A 64 -5.80 -1.29 18.48
C THR A 64 -4.44 -0.79 18.95
N VAL A 65 -4.15 -0.98 20.25
CA VAL A 65 -2.85 -0.62 20.86
C VAL A 65 -1.72 -1.46 20.22
N ALA A 66 -1.98 -2.73 19.91
CA ALA A 66 -1.06 -3.59 19.19
C ALA A 66 -1.18 -3.33 17.69
N HIS A 67 -0.12 -2.79 17.10
CA HIS A 67 -0.05 -2.49 15.68
C HIS A 67 1.28 -3.02 15.12
N SER A 68 1.18 -4.03 14.31
CA SER A 68 2.32 -4.60 13.59
C SER A 68 1.91 -5.00 12.17
N LEU A 69 2.88 -5.07 11.27
CA LEU A 69 2.64 -5.59 9.92
C LEU A 69 2.10 -7.02 9.90
N LYS A 70 2.45 -7.83 10.92
CA LYS A 70 1.89 -9.19 11.07
C LYS A 70 0.40 -9.17 11.38
N ASP A 71 -0.06 -8.23 12.21
CA ASP A 71 -1.47 -8.07 12.53
C ASP A 71 -2.24 -7.60 11.29
N GLU A 72 -1.73 -6.59 10.59
CA GLU A 72 -2.37 -6.08 9.36
C GLU A 72 -2.38 -7.13 8.23
N ALA A 73 -1.34 -7.93 8.08
CA ALA A 73 -1.35 -9.06 7.16
C ALA A 73 -2.45 -10.08 7.52
N SER A 74 -2.71 -10.28 8.81
CA SER A 74 -3.80 -11.15 9.28
C SER A 74 -5.17 -10.55 9.01
N ASP A 75 -5.30 -9.23 9.11
CA ASP A 75 -6.53 -8.51 8.78
C ASP A 75 -6.85 -8.58 7.28
N VAL A 76 -5.83 -8.37 6.43
CA VAL A 76 -5.97 -8.54 4.97
C VAL A 76 -6.34 -9.98 4.61
N ALA A 77 -5.68 -10.96 5.23
CA ALA A 77 -5.99 -12.36 5.01
C ALA A 77 -7.42 -12.70 5.44
N ALA A 78 -7.90 -12.17 6.57
CA ALA A 78 -9.27 -12.36 7.03
C ALA A 78 -10.31 -11.80 6.06
N LEU A 79 -10.06 -10.61 5.49
CA LEU A 79 -10.91 -10.06 4.44
C LEU A 79 -10.95 -10.98 3.22
N ILE A 80 -9.78 -11.42 2.73
CA ILE A 80 -9.68 -12.31 1.56
C ILE A 80 -10.45 -13.62 1.81
N GLU A 81 -10.28 -14.23 2.98
CA GLU A 81 -11.01 -15.46 3.35
C GLU A 81 -12.53 -15.24 3.37
N SER A 82 -13.00 -14.08 3.84
CA SER A 82 -14.43 -13.75 3.92
C SER A 82 -15.09 -13.56 2.53
N ILE A 83 -14.30 -13.23 1.49
CA ILE A 83 -14.80 -13.07 0.12
C ILE A 83 -15.23 -14.42 -0.49
N GLY A 84 -14.62 -15.51 -0.07
CA GLY A 84 -15.04 -16.87 -0.45
C GLY A 84 -14.51 -17.35 -1.82
N GLU A 85 -13.85 -16.51 -2.59
CA GLU A 85 -13.19 -16.84 -3.88
C GLU A 85 -11.72 -16.42 -3.90
N ARG A 86 -10.98 -16.86 -4.91
CA ARG A 86 -9.62 -16.35 -5.14
C ARG A 86 -9.68 -14.91 -5.63
N VAL A 87 -8.85 -14.06 -5.03
CA VAL A 87 -8.83 -12.63 -5.32
C VAL A 87 -7.57 -12.19 -6.07
N PHE A 88 -7.65 -11.06 -6.75
CA PHE A 88 -6.49 -10.22 -7.05
C PHE A 88 -6.21 -9.30 -5.87
N LEU A 89 -4.94 -9.03 -5.61
CA LEU A 89 -4.53 -8.21 -4.47
C LEU A 89 -3.56 -7.12 -4.92
N LEU A 90 -3.80 -5.88 -4.50
CA LEU A 90 -2.94 -4.74 -4.76
C LEU A 90 -2.61 -4.05 -3.45
N GLY A 91 -1.31 -3.84 -3.19
CA GLY A 91 -0.83 -3.07 -2.06
C GLY A 91 0.06 -1.92 -2.48
N HIS A 92 -0.13 -0.76 -1.85
CA HIS A 92 0.67 0.44 -2.06
C HIS A 92 1.56 0.73 -0.86
N SER A 93 2.85 1.03 -1.10
CA SER A 93 3.78 1.54 -0.08
C SER A 93 3.82 0.64 1.17
N TYR A 94 3.47 1.16 2.34
CA TYR A 94 3.29 0.38 3.57
C TYR A 94 2.30 -0.79 3.39
N GLY A 95 1.17 -0.54 2.73
CA GLY A 95 0.16 -1.57 2.46
C GLY A 95 0.66 -2.71 1.57
N ALA A 96 1.71 -2.46 0.78
CA ALA A 96 2.36 -3.51 -0.01
C ALA A 96 2.99 -4.60 0.87
N HIS A 97 3.54 -4.25 2.03
CA HIS A 97 4.06 -5.23 3.00
C HIS A 97 2.95 -6.09 3.61
N ALA A 98 1.82 -5.46 3.98
CA ALA A 98 0.67 -6.21 4.51
C ALA A 98 0.10 -7.16 3.45
N ALA A 99 -0.01 -6.70 2.19
CA ALA A 99 -0.47 -7.50 1.06
C ALA A 99 0.48 -8.68 0.75
N LEU A 100 1.80 -8.44 0.70
CA LEU A 100 2.80 -9.47 0.48
C LEU A 100 2.78 -10.54 1.58
N ALA A 101 2.76 -10.11 2.84
CA ALA A 101 2.73 -11.01 3.99
C ALA A 101 1.40 -11.80 4.09
N ALA A 102 0.26 -11.18 3.73
CA ALA A 102 -1.02 -11.87 3.61
C ALA A 102 -0.99 -12.92 2.50
N THR A 103 -0.42 -12.58 1.33
CA THR A 103 -0.28 -13.52 0.22
C THR A 103 0.60 -14.72 0.61
N ALA A 104 1.72 -14.50 1.30
CA ALA A 104 2.57 -15.58 1.78
C ALA A 104 1.84 -16.50 2.78
N LYS A 105 0.91 -15.96 3.56
CA LYS A 105 0.11 -16.71 4.55
C LYS A 105 -0.99 -17.57 3.91
N ILE A 106 -1.64 -17.06 2.83
CA ILE A 106 -2.76 -17.72 2.14
C ILE A 106 -2.59 -17.70 0.61
N PRO A 107 -1.47 -18.24 0.05
CA PRO A 107 -1.17 -18.11 -1.38
C PRO A 107 -2.24 -18.74 -2.27
N HIS A 108 -2.91 -19.78 -1.80
CA HIS A 108 -3.99 -20.46 -2.54
C HIS A 108 -5.24 -19.58 -2.73
N ARG A 109 -5.37 -18.48 -1.99
CA ARG A 109 -6.50 -17.53 -2.08
C ARG A 109 -6.19 -16.33 -2.98
N VAL A 110 -4.94 -16.12 -3.36
CA VAL A 110 -4.51 -15.00 -4.22
C VAL A 110 -4.22 -15.51 -5.62
N ARG A 111 -4.82 -14.87 -6.64
CA ARG A 111 -4.59 -15.17 -8.07
C ARG A 111 -3.29 -14.55 -8.55
N LYS A 112 -3.16 -13.24 -8.34
CA LYS A 112 -2.00 -12.40 -8.68
C LYS A 112 -1.88 -11.28 -7.66
N LEU A 113 -0.66 -10.81 -7.44
CA LEU A 113 -0.33 -9.75 -6.50
C LEU A 113 0.32 -8.57 -7.22
N VAL A 114 -0.12 -7.36 -6.94
CA VAL A 114 0.53 -6.11 -7.37
C VAL A 114 1.07 -5.41 -6.14
N LEU A 115 2.35 -5.04 -6.18
CA LEU A 115 3.02 -4.25 -5.14
C LEU A 115 3.55 -2.96 -5.75
N TYR A 116 2.93 -1.83 -5.43
CA TYR A 116 3.40 -0.53 -5.85
C TYR A 116 4.31 0.06 -4.79
N GLU A 117 5.59 0.17 -5.11
CA GLU A 117 6.65 0.79 -4.32
C GLU A 117 6.67 0.37 -2.84
N PRO A 118 6.86 -0.94 -2.55
CA PRO A 118 7.01 -1.41 -1.18
C PRO A 118 8.22 -0.74 -0.52
N ALA A 119 7.99 0.09 0.49
CA ALA A 119 9.01 0.90 1.13
C ALA A 119 10.00 0.04 1.95
N TRP A 120 11.30 0.35 1.92
CA TRP A 120 12.21 -0.28 2.87
C TRP A 120 11.87 0.09 4.31
N PRO A 121 12.03 -0.83 5.31
CA PRO A 121 11.91 -0.49 6.74
C PRO A 121 12.84 0.65 7.16
N THR A 122 13.93 0.84 6.42
CA THR A 122 14.92 1.91 6.63
C THR A 122 14.72 3.12 5.73
N ILE A 123 13.51 3.28 5.16
CA ILE A 123 13.17 4.42 4.27
C ILE A 123 13.49 5.78 4.90
N LEU A 124 13.33 5.88 6.22
CA LEU A 124 13.70 7.07 6.97
C LEU A 124 15.07 6.90 7.63
N SER A 125 15.96 7.86 7.45
CA SER A 125 17.19 7.92 8.22
C SER A 125 16.88 8.09 9.72
N LYS A 126 17.78 7.64 10.61
CA LYS A 126 17.61 7.79 12.06
C LYS A 126 17.34 9.25 12.48
N ARG A 127 17.97 10.21 11.81
CA ARG A 127 17.80 11.65 12.06
C ARG A 127 16.38 12.12 11.72
N ILE A 128 15.87 11.72 10.55
CA ILE A 128 14.51 12.06 10.10
C ILE A 128 13.49 11.40 11.01
N ALA A 129 13.64 10.11 11.33
CA ALA A 129 12.75 9.39 12.22
C ALA A 129 12.67 10.03 13.61
N ALA A 130 13.80 10.43 14.20
CA ALA A 130 13.83 11.12 15.49
C ALA A 130 13.15 12.49 15.44
N ARG A 131 13.33 13.26 14.35
CA ARG A 131 12.63 14.54 14.16
C ARG A 131 11.12 14.32 14.07
N MET A 132 10.69 13.34 13.28
CA MET A 132 9.26 13.02 13.14
C MET A 132 8.65 12.55 14.46
N GLU A 133 9.38 11.77 15.27
CA GLU A 133 8.93 11.37 16.60
C GLU A 133 8.73 12.59 17.52
N SER A 134 9.66 13.55 17.50
CA SER A 134 9.53 14.80 18.27
C SER A 134 8.30 15.62 17.85
N LEU A 135 8.05 15.72 16.54
CA LEU A 135 6.87 16.42 16.00
C LEU A 135 5.56 15.73 16.40
N ALA A 136 5.53 14.39 16.33
CA ALA A 136 4.38 13.60 16.75
C ALA A 136 4.07 13.78 18.26
N LEU A 137 5.10 13.80 19.11
CA LEU A 137 4.96 14.04 20.55
C LEU A 137 4.46 15.46 20.85
N ALA A 138 4.80 16.43 20.00
CA ALA A 138 4.31 17.82 20.10
C ALA A 138 2.90 17.99 19.50
N GLY A 139 2.35 16.97 18.82
CA GLY A 139 1.08 17.07 18.08
C GLY A 139 1.16 17.92 16.82
N ASP A 140 2.36 18.25 16.34
CA ASP A 140 2.58 19.01 15.11
C ASP A 140 2.53 18.10 13.87
N TRP A 141 1.31 17.70 13.54
CA TRP A 141 1.06 16.74 12.46
C TRP A 141 1.29 17.32 11.07
N GLU A 142 1.17 18.64 10.90
CA GLU A 142 1.48 19.29 9.63
C GLU A 142 2.99 19.25 9.36
N SER A 143 3.83 19.66 10.30
CA SER A 143 5.28 19.56 10.17
C SER A 143 5.75 18.11 10.07
N PHE A 144 5.06 17.19 10.72
CA PHE A 144 5.29 15.76 10.60
C PHE A 144 5.09 15.27 9.16
N ALA A 145 3.96 15.62 8.52
CA ALA A 145 3.69 15.26 7.12
C ALA A 145 4.69 15.93 6.17
N ILE A 146 4.98 17.22 6.34
CA ILE A 146 5.99 17.94 5.55
C ILE A 146 7.35 17.23 5.62
N THR A 147 7.79 16.88 6.84
CA THR A 147 9.07 16.18 7.05
C THR A 147 9.10 14.82 6.34
N PHE A 148 8.02 14.07 6.39
CA PHE A 148 7.92 12.80 5.69
C PHE A 148 8.04 12.96 4.17
N PHE A 149 7.21 13.81 3.57
CA PHE A 149 7.21 13.98 2.12
C PHE A 149 8.50 14.61 1.61
N HIS A 150 8.98 15.68 2.24
CA HIS A 150 10.16 16.39 1.76
C HIS A 150 11.48 15.71 2.14
N ASP A 151 11.69 15.46 3.43
CA ASP A 151 12.97 14.92 3.91
C ASP A 151 13.05 13.39 3.74
N GLY A 152 11.91 12.69 3.84
CA GLY A 152 11.82 11.23 3.74
C GLY A 152 11.71 10.72 2.31
N LEU A 153 10.76 11.23 1.54
CA LEU A 153 10.48 10.79 0.17
C LEU A 153 11.13 11.66 -0.91
N PHE A 154 11.84 12.74 -0.53
CA PHE A 154 12.50 13.67 -1.45
C PHE A 154 11.55 14.39 -2.41
N VAL A 155 10.29 14.59 -2.00
CA VAL A 155 9.33 15.38 -2.79
C VAL A 155 9.87 16.80 -2.95
N PRO A 156 9.98 17.34 -4.18
CA PRO A 156 10.45 18.69 -4.42
C PRO A 156 9.58 19.73 -3.71
N LEU A 157 10.19 20.81 -3.20
CA LEU A 157 9.45 21.86 -2.48
C LEU A 157 8.32 22.47 -3.31
N LYS A 158 8.48 22.56 -4.63
CA LYS A 158 7.43 23.04 -5.52
C LYS A 158 6.22 22.12 -5.50
N ASP A 159 6.44 20.82 -5.67
CA ASP A 159 5.36 19.82 -5.72
C ASP A 159 4.67 19.68 -4.35
N LEU A 160 5.46 19.77 -3.28
CA LEU A 160 4.92 19.81 -1.92
C LEU A 160 4.07 21.06 -1.67
N ALA A 161 4.45 22.22 -2.20
CA ALA A 161 3.66 23.45 -2.10
C ALA A 161 2.33 23.33 -2.86
N GLU A 162 2.34 22.71 -4.05
CA GLU A 162 1.12 22.41 -4.83
C GLU A 162 0.23 21.42 -4.08
N LEU A 163 0.78 20.34 -3.51
CA LEU A 163 0.05 19.38 -2.69
C LEU A 163 -0.60 20.07 -1.46
N ARG A 164 0.14 20.93 -0.77
CA ARG A 164 -0.37 21.68 0.38
C ARG A 164 -1.47 22.68 0.04
N ALA A 165 -1.51 23.17 -1.18
CA ALA A 165 -2.58 24.04 -1.67
C ALA A 165 -3.82 23.27 -2.16
N SER A 166 -3.73 21.95 -2.29
CA SER A 166 -4.81 21.10 -2.78
C SER A 166 -5.75 20.65 -1.64
N ASN A 167 -6.91 20.13 -2.02
CA ASN A 167 -7.87 19.50 -1.10
C ASN A 167 -7.37 18.16 -0.50
N LEU A 168 -6.27 17.61 -1.03
CA LEU A 168 -5.68 16.37 -0.52
C LEU A 168 -4.88 16.58 0.77
N TRP A 169 -4.41 17.83 1.04
CA TRP A 169 -3.52 18.08 2.16
C TRP A 169 -4.18 17.88 3.54
N ALA A 170 -5.39 18.38 3.71
CA ALA A 170 -6.08 18.23 4.99
C ALA A 170 -6.33 16.76 5.38
N PRO A 171 -6.80 15.87 4.50
CA PRO A 171 -6.84 14.42 4.76
C PRO A 171 -5.48 13.80 5.11
N ILE A 172 -4.40 14.18 4.43
CA ILE A 172 -3.03 13.71 4.70
C ILE A 172 -2.63 14.05 6.14
N VAL A 173 -2.82 15.31 6.56
CA VAL A 173 -2.49 15.75 7.91
C VAL A 173 -3.37 15.05 8.95
N ALA A 174 -4.66 14.86 8.65
CA ALA A 174 -5.58 14.15 9.53
C ALA A 174 -5.19 12.67 9.74
N ASP A 175 -4.62 12.02 8.72
CA ASP A 175 -4.13 10.64 8.82
C ASP A 175 -2.75 10.51 9.51
N ALA A 176 -2.00 11.58 9.68
CA ALA A 176 -0.65 11.56 10.23
C ALA A 176 -0.50 10.80 11.57
N PRO A 177 -1.45 10.88 12.55
CA PRO A 177 -1.38 10.06 13.76
C PRO A 177 -1.41 8.55 13.51
N ALA A 178 -2.20 8.09 12.53
CA ALA A 178 -2.24 6.69 12.13
C ALA A 178 -0.97 6.30 11.36
N SER A 179 -0.51 7.17 10.48
CA SER A 179 0.75 7.00 9.73
C SER A 179 1.98 6.96 10.63
N PHE A 180 1.99 7.69 11.72
CA PHE A 180 3.08 7.56 12.71
C PHE A 180 3.17 6.14 13.27
N ARG A 181 2.05 5.49 13.57
CA ARG A 181 2.02 4.08 14.00
C ARG A 181 2.53 3.14 12.89
N ASP A 182 2.12 3.38 11.65
CA ASP A 182 2.58 2.64 10.48
C ASP A 182 4.10 2.70 10.33
N LEU A 183 4.67 3.91 10.33
CA LEU A 183 6.11 4.11 10.20
C LEU A 183 6.91 3.44 11.32
N ARG A 184 6.39 3.46 12.55
CA ARG A 184 6.99 2.72 13.67
C ARG A 184 6.89 1.20 13.50
N ALA A 185 5.77 0.71 12.99
CA ALA A 185 5.59 -0.72 12.71
C ALA A 185 6.51 -1.17 11.57
N LEU A 186 6.63 -0.37 10.50
CA LEU A 186 7.56 -0.62 9.40
C LEU A 186 9.02 -0.66 9.86
N ALA A 187 9.45 0.34 10.63
CA ALA A 187 10.83 0.42 11.13
C ALA A 187 11.23 -0.76 12.04
N ARG A 188 10.25 -1.44 12.66
CA ARG A 188 10.46 -2.62 13.51
C ARG A 188 10.30 -3.93 12.75
N HIS A 189 9.89 -3.87 11.49
CA HIS A 189 9.64 -5.07 10.69
C HIS A 189 10.96 -5.69 10.24
N ASP A 190 11.21 -6.95 10.63
CA ASP A 190 12.33 -7.76 10.09
C ASP A 190 11.98 -8.22 8.67
N PHE A 191 12.08 -7.28 7.73
CA PHE A 191 11.77 -7.51 6.34
C PHE A 191 12.99 -8.06 5.61
N ARG A 192 12.84 -9.28 5.09
CA ARG A 192 13.85 -9.97 4.28
C ARG A 192 13.20 -10.52 3.03
N PRO A 193 13.49 -9.96 1.85
CA PRO A 193 12.94 -10.45 0.57
C PRO A 193 13.10 -11.96 0.38
N GLU A 194 14.18 -12.54 0.90
CA GLU A 194 14.50 -13.97 0.80
C GLU A 194 13.45 -14.87 1.47
N HIS A 195 12.69 -14.37 2.44
CA HIS A 195 11.62 -15.13 3.08
C HIS A 195 10.47 -15.46 2.11
N PHE A 196 10.39 -14.75 0.98
CA PHE A 196 9.35 -14.92 -0.03
C PHE A 196 9.77 -15.79 -1.23
N ARG A 197 10.96 -16.41 -1.21
CA ARG A 197 11.47 -17.28 -2.30
C ARG A 197 10.55 -18.45 -2.65
N GLY A 198 9.71 -18.88 -1.72
CA GLY A 198 8.73 -19.96 -1.93
C GLY A 198 7.37 -19.49 -2.44
N LEU A 199 7.18 -18.18 -2.68
CA LEU A 199 5.91 -17.64 -3.11
C LEU A 199 5.75 -17.85 -4.63
N THR A 200 4.79 -18.72 -5.01
CA THR A 200 4.52 -19.07 -6.42
C THR A 200 3.39 -18.25 -7.04
N VAL A 201 2.82 -17.31 -6.31
CA VAL A 201 1.82 -16.38 -6.84
C VAL A 201 2.52 -15.39 -7.77
N PRO A 202 2.01 -15.15 -9.00
CA PRO A 202 2.57 -14.14 -9.90
C PRO A 202 2.53 -12.74 -9.29
N VAL A 203 3.67 -12.02 -9.32
CA VAL A 203 3.80 -10.70 -8.69
C VAL A 203 4.23 -9.65 -9.70
N MET A 204 3.46 -8.57 -9.82
CA MET A 204 3.91 -7.35 -10.46
C MET A 204 4.47 -6.38 -9.42
N LEU A 205 5.72 -5.99 -9.60
CA LEU A 205 6.41 -4.97 -8.84
C LEU A 205 6.38 -3.67 -9.64
N GLN A 206 5.49 -2.75 -9.28
CA GLN A 206 5.31 -1.51 -10.01
C GLN A 206 6.09 -0.36 -9.35
N ILE A 207 6.74 0.48 -10.15
CA ILE A 207 7.55 1.61 -9.68
C ILE A 207 7.49 2.77 -10.67
N GLY A 208 7.43 4.02 -10.16
CA GLY A 208 7.54 5.21 -10.97
C GLY A 208 8.98 5.46 -11.43
N THR A 209 9.18 6.02 -12.65
CA THR A 209 10.53 6.33 -13.14
C THR A 209 11.19 7.48 -12.39
N GLU A 210 10.38 8.35 -11.77
CA GLU A 210 10.84 9.50 -10.98
C GLU A 210 11.06 9.16 -9.49
N SER A 211 10.71 7.94 -9.08
CA SER A 211 10.89 7.50 -7.71
C SER A 211 12.35 7.19 -7.39
N PRO A 212 12.88 7.65 -6.24
CA PRO A 212 14.20 7.26 -5.76
C PRO A 212 14.25 5.76 -5.45
N ARG A 213 14.77 4.97 -6.37
CA ARG A 213 14.72 3.50 -6.37
C ARG A 213 15.25 2.86 -5.09
N HIS A 214 16.23 3.49 -4.45
CA HIS A 214 16.84 3.01 -3.21
C HIS A 214 15.91 3.07 -1.97
N LEU A 215 14.80 3.80 -2.07
CA LEU A 215 13.80 3.87 -0.99
C LEU A 215 12.87 2.64 -0.96
N TYR A 216 12.84 1.88 -2.06
CA TYR A 216 11.87 0.81 -2.26
C TYR A 216 12.54 -0.55 -2.42
N ALA A 217 11.89 -1.59 -1.93
CA ALA A 217 12.38 -2.97 -1.98
C ALA A 217 12.11 -3.67 -3.32
N THR A 218 11.69 -2.92 -4.35
CA THR A 218 11.28 -3.44 -5.67
C THR A 218 12.33 -4.37 -6.27
N ASP A 219 13.59 -3.94 -6.38
CA ASP A 219 14.65 -4.74 -6.99
C ASP A 219 15.00 -5.98 -6.16
N ALA A 220 15.03 -5.84 -4.84
CA ALA A 220 15.33 -6.94 -3.94
C ALA A 220 14.22 -8.00 -3.94
N LEU A 221 12.95 -7.58 -4.04
CA LEU A 221 11.83 -8.50 -4.19
C LEU A 221 11.85 -9.17 -5.55
N ALA A 222 12.17 -8.46 -6.64
CA ALA A 222 12.30 -9.06 -7.97
C ALA A 222 13.39 -10.13 -8.01
N ALA A 223 14.50 -9.91 -7.30
CA ALA A 223 15.57 -10.89 -7.20
C ALA A 223 15.23 -12.12 -6.32
N ALA A 224 14.29 -11.98 -5.39
CA ALA A 224 13.94 -13.04 -4.45
C ALA A 224 12.73 -13.86 -4.87
N LEU A 225 11.74 -13.24 -5.52
CA LEU A 225 10.50 -13.89 -5.92
C LEU A 225 10.68 -14.70 -7.22
N PRO A 226 10.18 -15.95 -7.28
CA PRO A 226 10.39 -16.81 -8.46
C PRO A 226 9.59 -16.37 -9.69
N ASP A 227 8.48 -15.65 -9.50
CA ASP A 227 7.54 -15.25 -10.56
C ASP A 227 7.17 -13.76 -10.36
N ALA A 228 8.13 -12.87 -10.65
CA ALA A 228 7.97 -11.44 -10.47
C ALA A 228 8.47 -10.64 -11.67
N TRP A 229 7.71 -9.59 -12.01
CA TRP A 229 8.05 -8.62 -13.05
C TRP A 229 8.09 -7.21 -12.51
N ILE A 230 9.11 -6.44 -12.91
CA ILE A 230 9.16 -5.01 -12.65
C ILE A 230 8.47 -4.29 -13.81
N VAL A 231 7.49 -3.44 -13.48
CA VAL A 231 6.81 -2.56 -14.42
C VAL A 231 7.03 -1.11 -14.00
N SER A 232 7.67 -0.32 -14.86
CA SER A 232 7.90 1.08 -14.62
C SER A 232 6.76 1.94 -15.15
N LEU A 233 6.35 2.95 -14.38
CA LEU A 233 5.38 3.96 -14.79
C LEU A 233 6.12 5.22 -15.25
N PRO A 234 6.15 5.53 -16.55
CA PRO A 234 6.90 6.67 -17.08
C PRO A 234 6.42 8.01 -16.50
N GLY A 235 7.36 8.85 -16.05
CA GLY A 235 7.08 10.18 -15.53
C GLY A 235 6.32 10.20 -14.20
N GLN A 236 6.16 9.06 -13.53
CA GLN A 236 5.47 8.98 -12.25
C GLN A 236 6.44 8.74 -11.09
N ALA A 237 6.01 9.20 -9.91
CA ALA A 237 6.65 8.93 -8.63
C ALA A 237 5.69 8.10 -7.74
N HIS A 238 5.80 8.23 -6.42
CA HIS A 238 5.11 7.42 -5.42
C HIS A 238 3.57 7.46 -5.49
N GLU A 239 3.00 8.52 -6.06
CA GLU A 239 1.56 8.76 -6.14
C GLU A 239 1.00 8.58 -7.57
N GLY A 240 1.55 7.65 -8.35
CA GLY A 240 1.13 7.40 -9.73
C GLY A 240 -0.37 7.08 -9.89
N MET A 241 -1.02 6.51 -8.86
CA MET A 241 -2.47 6.29 -8.84
C MET A 241 -3.27 7.61 -8.77
N THR A 242 -2.65 8.68 -8.28
CA THR A 242 -3.25 10.02 -8.17
C THR A 242 -2.90 10.88 -9.38
N THR A 243 -1.62 10.85 -9.82
CA THR A 243 -1.09 11.75 -10.85
C THR A 243 -1.32 11.26 -12.28
N ALA A 244 -1.45 9.93 -12.47
CA ALA A 244 -1.71 9.30 -13.77
C ALA A 244 -2.66 8.09 -13.63
N PRO A 245 -3.90 8.29 -13.12
CA PRO A 245 -4.80 7.20 -12.74
C PRO A 245 -5.14 6.25 -13.88
N GLN A 246 -5.29 6.74 -15.09
CA GLN A 246 -5.59 5.92 -16.25
C GLN A 246 -4.42 4.98 -16.59
N MET A 247 -3.20 5.52 -16.71
CA MET A 247 -1.97 4.74 -16.97
C MET A 247 -1.74 3.69 -15.88
N TYR A 248 -1.92 4.09 -14.62
CA TYR A 248 -1.79 3.19 -13.47
C TYR A 248 -2.78 2.03 -13.55
N ALA A 249 -4.07 2.35 -13.72
CA ALA A 249 -5.14 1.35 -13.74
C ALA A 249 -5.03 0.40 -14.96
N GLU A 250 -4.66 0.91 -16.14
CA GLU A 250 -4.43 0.08 -17.33
C GLU A 250 -3.28 -0.90 -17.14
N SER A 251 -2.16 -0.44 -16.56
CA SER A 251 -1.02 -1.28 -16.25
C SER A 251 -1.39 -2.41 -15.28
N VAL A 252 -2.10 -2.07 -14.20
CA VAL A 252 -2.58 -3.05 -13.21
C VAL A 252 -3.58 -4.03 -13.83
N SER A 253 -4.61 -3.53 -14.51
CA SER A 253 -5.67 -4.35 -15.10
C SER A 253 -5.13 -5.32 -16.14
N ARG A 254 -4.20 -4.88 -16.98
CA ARG A 254 -3.53 -5.72 -17.97
C ARG A 254 -2.84 -6.91 -17.29
N PHE A 255 -2.02 -6.67 -16.29
CA PHE A 255 -1.36 -7.74 -15.56
C PHE A 255 -2.35 -8.70 -14.89
N LEU A 256 -3.41 -8.16 -14.26
CA LEU A 256 -4.35 -8.98 -13.51
C LEU A 256 -5.22 -9.86 -14.42
N LEU A 257 -5.69 -9.34 -15.55
CA LEU A 257 -6.70 -9.99 -16.40
C LEU A 257 -6.08 -10.81 -17.54
N GLU A 258 -4.91 -10.42 -18.06
CA GLU A 258 -4.26 -11.20 -19.10
C GLU A 258 -3.60 -12.45 -18.50
N ASP A 259 -3.76 -13.59 -19.18
CA ASP A 259 -2.89 -14.74 -18.97
C ASP A 259 -1.53 -14.34 -19.54
N VAL A 260 -0.62 -13.89 -18.66
CA VAL A 260 0.73 -13.53 -19.06
C VAL A 260 1.46 -14.81 -19.47
N ALA A 261 1.29 -15.20 -20.73
CA ALA A 261 2.25 -16.07 -21.39
C ALA A 261 3.52 -15.24 -21.50
N LEU A 262 4.49 -15.55 -20.65
CA LEU A 262 5.79 -14.92 -20.61
C LEU A 262 6.42 -14.99 -21.99
N ALA A 263 6.68 -13.85 -22.61
CA ALA A 263 7.71 -13.78 -23.63
C ALA A 263 9.04 -14.08 -22.92
N ALA A 264 9.54 -15.28 -23.18
CA ALA A 264 10.85 -15.75 -22.74
C ALA A 264 11.98 -14.89 -23.34
#